data_ca976f90521d8107ebe5cd075ba45f65
#
_entry.id   ca976f90521d8107ebe5cd075ba45f65
#
_cell.length_a   1.000
_cell.length_b   1.000
_cell.length_c   1.000
_cell.angle_alpha   90.00
_cell.angle_beta   90.00
_cell.angle_gamma   90.00
#
_symmetry.space_group_name_H-M   'P 1'
#
loop_
_entity.id
_entity.type
_entity.pdbx_description
1 polymer ?
#
loop_
_entity_poly.entity_id
_entity_poly.type
_entity_poly.pdbx_seq_one_letter_code
_entity_poly.pdbx_strand_id
1 'polypeptide(L)'
;MSMLHLYLLGLAIGVVGESAAYLQRLWVYRRLLHPVMNVLLMFGLVMGTLAALIPRLGGPAVFVIAFVVGLAYEIANLRVLHWWTFPGARLYFLHGHAQVVVAISLLWAAVPLLVVALASWV
;
A
#
# COMPACT_ATOMS: atom_id res chain seq x y z
N MET A 1 -0.87 -11.40 18.97
CA MET A 1 -1.34 -10.14 18.38
C MET A 1 -2.58 -10.41 17.56
N SER A 2 -3.65 -9.67 17.78
CA SER A 2 -4.93 -9.92 17.13
C SER A 2 -4.96 -9.37 15.69
N MET A 3 -5.79 -9.96 14.85
CA MET A 3 -6.05 -9.44 13.50
C MET A 3 -6.59 -8.01 13.54
N LEU A 4 -7.45 -7.71 14.53
CA LEU A 4 -7.99 -6.35 14.67
C LEU A 4 -6.86 -5.34 14.91
N HIS A 5 -5.90 -5.67 15.75
CA HIS A 5 -4.76 -4.79 16.04
C HIS A 5 -3.93 -4.52 14.76
N LEU A 6 -3.62 -5.58 14.01
CA LEU A 6 -2.88 -5.45 12.76
C LEU A 6 -3.67 -4.66 11.70
N TYR A 7 -4.98 -4.91 11.62
CA TYR A 7 -5.86 -4.17 10.74
C TYR A 7 -5.86 -2.67 11.06
N LEU A 8 -6.02 -2.32 12.35
CA LEU A 8 -6.02 -0.91 12.78
C LEU A 8 -4.70 -0.21 12.50
N LEU A 9 -3.57 -0.91 12.69
CA LEU A 9 -2.26 -0.36 12.34
C LEU A 9 -2.12 -0.14 10.83
N GLY A 10 -2.61 -1.08 10.03
CA GLY A 10 -2.67 -0.92 8.59
C GLY A 10 -3.50 0.29 8.17
N LEU A 11 -4.67 0.49 8.78
CA LEU A 11 -5.50 1.68 8.56
C LEU A 11 -4.73 2.97 8.89
N ALA A 12 -4.05 3.00 10.02
CA ALA A 12 -3.28 4.16 10.45
C ALA A 12 -2.17 4.51 9.42
N ILE A 13 -1.43 3.50 8.97
CA ILE A 13 -0.42 3.67 7.94
C ILE A 13 -1.06 4.21 6.65
N GLY A 14 -2.20 3.64 6.27
CA GLY A 14 -2.93 4.07 5.07
C GLY A 14 -3.39 5.51 5.15
N VAL A 15 -3.94 5.94 6.28
CA VAL A 15 -4.37 7.33 6.49
C VAL A 15 -3.18 8.29 6.39
N VAL A 16 -2.06 7.95 7.02
CA VAL A 16 -0.85 8.78 6.94
C VAL A 16 -0.31 8.83 5.51
N GLY A 17 -0.21 7.67 4.84
CA GLY A 17 0.30 7.58 3.48
C GLY A 17 -0.57 8.32 2.47
N GLU A 18 -1.89 8.15 2.53
CA GLU A 18 -2.83 8.83 1.63
C GLU A 18 -2.88 10.34 1.90
N SER A 19 -2.78 10.75 3.16
CA SER A 19 -2.72 12.17 3.51
C SER A 19 -1.44 12.82 2.96
N ALA A 20 -0.31 12.16 3.10
CA ALA A 20 0.96 12.64 2.55
C ALA A 20 0.90 12.74 1.01
N ALA A 21 0.33 11.74 0.36
CA ALA A 21 0.17 11.75 -1.09
C ALA A 21 -0.76 12.87 -1.56
N TYR A 22 -1.86 13.10 -0.85
CA TYR A 22 -2.79 14.18 -1.14
C TYR A 22 -2.12 15.54 -1.04
N LEU A 23 -1.41 15.78 0.06
CA LEU A 23 -0.74 17.07 0.28
C LEU A 23 0.36 17.35 -0.74
N GLN A 24 1.08 16.33 -1.18
CA GLN A 24 2.18 16.44 -2.14
C GLN A 24 1.74 16.18 -3.59
N ARG A 25 0.49 15.83 -3.80
CA ARG A 25 -0.06 15.45 -5.12
C ARG A 25 0.76 14.34 -5.80
N LEU A 26 1.17 13.35 -5.02
CA LEU A 26 1.94 12.21 -5.54
C LEU A 26 1.11 11.34 -6.48
N TRP A 27 -0.14 11.08 -6.08
CA TRP A 27 -1.16 10.52 -6.94
C TRP A 27 -2.50 11.18 -6.65
N VAL A 28 -3.38 11.16 -7.64
CA VAL A 28 -4.67 11.84 -7.59
C VAL A 28 -5.78 10.84 -7.87
N TYR A 29 -6.71 10.74 -6.96
CA TYR A 29 -7.87 9.86 -7.09
C TYR A 29 -8.96 10.48 -7.95
N ARG A 30 -9.62 9.63 -8.71
CA ARG A 30 -10.75 10.01 -9.55
C ARG A 30 -11.98 10.38 -8.74
N ARG A 31 -12.21 9.72 -7.60
CA ARG A 31 -13.35 9.96 -6.70
C ARG A 31 -12.89 9.89 -5.25
N LEU A 32 -13.59 10.62 -4.36
CA LEU A 32 -13.27 10.61 -2.92
C LEU A 32 -13.43 9.24 -2.27
N LEU A 33 -14.31 8.39 -2.79
CA LEU A 33 -14.51 7.04 -2.24
C LEU A 33 -13.28 6.15 -2.44
N HIS A 34 -12.50 6.34 -3.51
CA HIS A 34 -11.38 5.46 -3.84
C HIS A 34 -10.26 5.45 -2.79
N PRO A 35 -9.79 6.60 -2.25
CA PRO A 35 -8.80 6.55 -1.17
C PRO A 35 -9.36 5.90 0.10
N VAL A 36 -10.63 6.08 0.41
CA VAL A 36 -11.27 5.41 1.54
C VAL A 36 -11.25 3.89 1.36
N MET A 37 -11.65 3.41 0.18
CA MET A 37 -11.61 1.99 -0.14
C MET A 37 -10.18 1.44 -0.12
N ASN A 38 -9.22 2.20 -0.63
CA ASN A 38 -7.82 1.82 -0.62
C ASN A 38 -7.30 1.63 0.82
N VAL A 39 -7.61 2.57 1.71
CA VAL A 39 -7.21 2.47 3.13
C VAL A 39 -7.87 1.28 3.80
N LEU A 40 -9.19 1.11 3.65
CA LEU A 40 -9.91 0.03 4.32
C LEU A 40 -9.52 -1.35 3.80
N LEU A 41 -9.47 -1.53 2.49
CA LEU A 41 -9.26 -2.84 1.86
C LEU A 41 -7.79 -3.17 1.71
N MET A 42 -6.99 -2.31 1.12
CA MET A 42 -5.59 -2.63 0.84
C MET A 42 -4.69 -2.44 2.06
N PHE A 43 -4.68 -1.26 2.66
CA PHE A 43 -3.84 -1.01 3.82
C PHE A 43 -4.30 -1.80 5.05
N GLY A 44 -5.59 -1.80 5.32
CA GLY A 44 -6.13 -2.49 6.49
C GLY A 44 -6.22 -3.99 6.28
N LEU A 45 -7.15 -4.42 5.42
CA LEU A 45 -7.49 -5.84 5.30
C LEU A 45 -6.38 -6.65 4.64
N VAL A 46 -5.93 -6.28 3.45
CA VAL A 46 -4.94 -7.07 2.71
C VAL A 46 -3.58 -7.02 3.39
N MET A 47 -3.05 -5.84 3.67
CA MET A 47 -1.72 -5.72 4.27
C MET A 47 -1.71 -6.17 5.74
N GLY A 48 -2.78 -5.94 6.48
CA GLY A 48 -2.94 -6.47 7.84
C GLY A 48 -2.94 -8.00 7.87
N THR A 49 -3.62 -8.63 6.92
CA THR A 49 -3.63 -10.10 6.76
C THR A 49 -2.24 -10.61 6.42
N LEU A 50 -1.54 -9.96 5.49
CA LEU A 50 -0.17 -10.33 5.14
C LEU A 50 0.77 -10.17 6.33
N ALA A 51 0.60 -9.11 7.13
CA ALA A 51 1.36 -8.93 8.37
C ALA A 51 1.16 -10.09 9.33
N ALA A 52 -0.06 -10.61 9.45
CA ALA A 52 -0.38 -11.75 10.29
C ALA A 52 0.32 -13.04 9.84
N LEU A 53 0.73 -13.13 8.59
CA LEU A 53 1.45 -14.30 8.05
C LEU A 53 2.96 -14.27 8.30
N ILE A 54 3.51 -13.14 8.72
CA ILE A 54 4.97 -13.01 8.94
C ILE A 54 5.51 -14.06 9.92
N PRO A 55 4.87 -14.34 11.07
CA PRO A 55 5.38 -15.38 11.97
C PRO A 55 5.47 -16.78 11.36
N ARG A 56 4.64 -17.08 10.37
CA ARG A 56 4.60 -18.39 9.71
C ARG A 56 5.50 -18.47 8.49
N LEU A 57 5.51 -17.44 7.67
CA LEU A 57 6.19 -17.44 6.37
C LEU A 57 7.55 -16.74 6.40
N GLY A 58 7.77 -15.86 7.38
CA GLY A 58 8.94 -15.01 7.45
C GLY A 58 8.76 -13.69 6.72
N GLY A 59 9.50 -12.67 7.17
CA GLY A 59 9.45 -11.32 6.58
C GLY A 59 9.78 -11.29 5.10
N PRO A 60 10.87 -11.92 4.63
CA PRO A 60 11.21 -11.92 3.21
C PRO A 60 10.13 -12.50 2.30
N ALA A 61 9.50 -13.62 2.70
CA ALA A 61 8.44 -14.24 1.91
C ALA A 61 7.21 -13.32 1.82
N VAL A 62 6.80 -12.72 2.94
CA VAL A 62 5.66 -11.79 2.95
C VAL A 62 5.99 -10.52 2.16
N PHE A 63 7.23 -10.04 2.21
CA PHE A 63 7.65 -8.90 1.39
C PHE A 63 7.44 -9.21 -0.11
N VAL A 64 7.87 -10.37 -0.58
CA VAL A 64 7.69 -10.78 -1.99
C VAL A 64 6.20 -10.90 -2.34
N ILE A 65 5.40 -11.53 -1.48
CA ILE A 65 3.95 -11.66 -1.71
C ILE A 65 3.30 -10.29 -1.79
N ALA A 66 3.60 -9.39 -0.86
CA ALA A 66 3.05 -8.04 -0.84
C ALA A 66 3.50 -7.23 -2.06
N PHE A 67 4.73 -7.42 -2.53
CA PHE A 67 5.20 -6.81 -3.77
C PHE A 67 4.35 -7.27 -4.96
N VAL A 68 4.13 -8.56 -5.10
CA VAL A 68 3.34 -9.12 -6.21
C VAL A 68 1.89 -8.63 -6.13
N VAL A 69 1.29 -8.63 -4.95
CA VAL A 69 -0.07 -8.12 -4.75
C VAL A 69 -0.14 -6.64 -5.10
N GLY A 70 0.80 -5.85 -4.61
CA GLY A 70 0.87 -4.41 -4.92
C GLY A 70 1.06 -4.15 -6.41
N LEU A 71 1.95 -4.90 -7.06
CA LEU A 71 2.19 -4.79 -8.50
C LEU A 71 0.91 -5.11 -9.30
N ALA A 72 0.23 -6.20 -8.95
CA ALA A 72 -1.02 -6.57 -9.59
C ALA A 72 -2.08 -5.49 -9.42
N TYR A 73 -2.18 -4.91 -8.23
CA TYR A 73 -3.12 -3.83 -7.92
C TYR A 73 -2.81 -2.57 -8.75
N GLU A 74 -1.54 -2.18 -8.84
CA GLU A 74 -1.13 -1.02 -9.62
C GLU A 74 -1.38 -1.22 -11.13
N ILE A 75 -1.10 -2.40 -11.65
CA ILE A 75 -1.39 -2.73 -13.06
C ILE A 75 -2.89 -2.74 -13.31
N ALA A 76 -3.68 -3.32 -12.40
CA ALA A 76 -5.13 -3.30 -12.51
C ALA A 76 -5.67 -1.86 -12.51
N ASN A 77 -5.11 -0.97 -11.69
CA ASN A 77 -5.48 0.44 -11.71
C ASN A 77 -5.17 1.09 -13.06
N LEU A 78 -3.97 0.89 -13.59
CA LEU A 78 -3.58 1.49 -14.87
C LEU A 78 -4.44 1.03 -16.03
N ARG A 79 -4.85 -0.23 -16.05
CA ARG A 79 -5.49 -0.85 -17.21
C ARG A 79 -7.00 -0.95 -17.12
N VAL A 80 -7.53 -1.08 -15.91
CA VAL A 80 -8.96 -1.43 -15.71
C VAL A 80 -9.66 -0.45 -14.78
N LEU A 81 -9.15 -0.27 -13.56
CA LEU A 81 -9.86 0.49 -12.54
C LEU A 81 -9.82 1.99 -12.77
N HIS A 82 -8.66 2.53 -13.12
CA HIS A 82 -8.43 3.97 -13.32
C HIS A 82 -8.90 4.80 -12.11
N TRP A 83 -8.67 4.29 -10.90
CA TRP A 83 -9.08 4.96 -9.66
C TRP A 83 -8.19 6.14 -9.31
N TRP A 84 -6.91 6.04 -9.65
CA TRP A 84 -5.95 7.12 -9.42
C TRP A 84 -4.98 7.23 -10.59
N THR A 85 -4.37 8.40 -10.67
CA THR A 85 -3.32 8.68 -11.65
C THR A 85 -2.11 9.28 -10.97
N PHE A 86 -0.94 9.07 -11.56
CA PHE A 86 0.28 9.75 -11.16
C PHE A 86 0.48 10.95 -12.08
N PRO A 87 0.37 12.20 -11.58
CA PRO A 87 0.50 13.39 -12.42
C PRO A 87 1.82 13.37 -13.19
N GLY A 88 1.74 13.48 -14.53
CA GLY A 88 2.89 13.43 -15.41
C GLY A 88 3.63 12.10 -15.43
N ALA A 89 3.01 11.00 -14.96
CA ALA A 89 3.64 9.70 -14.77
C ALA A 89 4.93 9.82 -13.94
N ARG A 90 4.89 10.60 -12.86
CA ARG A 90 6.05 10.92 -12.03
C ARG A 90 5.80 10.57 -10.57
N LEU A 91 6.88 10.22 -9.87
CA LEU A 91 6.90 10.09 -8.42
C LEU A 91 8.28 10.59 -7.96
N TYR A 92 8.35 11.82 -7.43
CA TYR A 92 9.60 12.51 -7.09
C TYR A 92 10.57 12.54 -8.29
N PHE A 93 11.74 11.89 -8.18
CA PHE A 93 12.74 11.82 -9.26
C PHE A 93 12.48 10.70 -10.27
N LEU A 94 11.48 9.85 -10.02
CA LEU A 94 11.15 8.73 -10.91
C LEU A 94 10.23 9.21 -12.03
N HIS A 95 10.46 8.73 -13.23
CA HIS A 95 9.69 9.10 -14.42
C HIS A 95 9.24 7.84 -15.16
N GLY A 96 8.01 7.92 -15.69
CA GLY A 96 7.41 6.85 -16.47
C GLY A 96 6.68 5.83 -15.60
N HIS A 97 5.61 5.25 -16.15
CA HIS A 97 4.73 4.34 -15.41
C HIS A 97 5.48 3.12 -14.87
N ALA A 98 6.43 2.56 -15.64
CA ALA A 98 7.16 1.38 -15.20
C ALA A 98 7.95 1.64 -13.90
N GLN A 99 8.70 2.74 -13.83
CA GLN A 99 9.47 3.09 -12.62
C GLN A 99 8.56 3.40 -11.45
N VAL A 100 7.51 4.19 -11.69
CA VAL A 100 6.55 4.57 -10.64
C VAL A 100 5.83 3.36 -10.08
N VAL A 101 5.35 2.47 -10.93
CA VAL A 101 4.63 1.26 -10.52
C VAL A 101 5.52 0.34 -9.70
N VAL A 102 6.77 0.12 -10.12
CA VAL A 102 7.71 -0.70 -9.35
C VAL A 102 8.00 -0.08 -7.99
N ALA A 103 8.24 1.23 -7.93
CA ALA A 103 8.50 1.94 -6.68
C ALA A 103 7.32 1.84 -5.70
N ILE A 104 6.09 2.07 -6.19
CA ILE A 104 4.89 1.95 -5.35
C ILE A 104 4.69 0.50 -4.91
N SER A 105 4.97 -0.48 -5.77
CA SER A 105 4.88 -1.90 -5.39
C SER A 105 5.88 -2.26 -4.29
N LEU A 106 7.07 -1.68 -4.29
CA LEU A 106 8.03 -1.82 -3.18
C LEU A 106 7.51 -1.19 -1.89
N LEU A 107 6.81 -0.06 -1.97
CA LEU A 107 6.16 0.54 -0.80
C LEU A 107 5.06 -0.39 -0.26
N TRP A 108 4.23 -0.98 -1.12
CA TRP A 108 3.27 -2.00 -0.72
C TRP A 108 3.96 -3.16 0.00
N ALA A 109 5.09 -3.63 -0.54
CA ALA A 109 5.86 -4.72 0.05
C ALA A 109 6.35 -4.40 1.47
N ALA A 110 6.68 -3.14 1.74
CA ALA A 110 7.15 -2.70 3.05
C ALA A 110 6.03 -2.58 4.09
N VAL A 111 4.76 -2.40 3.68
CA VAL A 111 3.65 -2.14 4.60
C VAL A 111 3.45 -3.25 5.64
N PRO A 112 3.38 -4.55 5.28
CA PRO A 112 3.22 -5.60 6.30
C PRO A 112 4.36 -5.62 7.32
N LEU A 113 5.59 -5.39 6.89
CA LEU A 113 6.75 -5.33 7.78
C LEU A 113 6.64 -4.13 8.74
N LEU A 114 6.20 -2.99 8.24
CA LEU A 114 5.98 -1.79 9.04
C LEU A 114 4.86 -2.00 10.06
N VAL A 115 3.77 -2.66 9.66
CA VAL A 115 2.67 -3.02 10.57
C VAL A 115 3.19 -3.84 11.75
N VAL A 116 3.98 -4.87 11.48
CA VAL A 116 4.53 -5.74 12.53
C VAL A 116 5.54 -4.96 13.40
N ALA A 117 6.38 -4.13 12.80
CA ALA A 117 7.33 -3.32 13.53
C ALA A 117 6.63 -2.36 14.49
N LEU A 118 5.58 -1.66 14.04
CA LEU A 118 4.78 -0.78 14.88
C LEU A 118 4.04 -1.56 15.97
N ALA A 119 3.53 -2.73 15.64
CA ALA A 119 2.83 -3.59 16.58
C ALA A 119 3.71 -4.03 17.74
N SER A 120 5.01 -4.16 17.53
CA SER A 120 5.96 -4.51 18.60
C SER A 120 6.20 -3.36 19.58
N TRP A 121 5.81 -2.14 19.21
CA TRP A 121 5.99 -0.94 20.05
C TRP A 121 4.72 -0.53 20.79
N VAL A 122 3.58 -1.01 20.35
CA VAL A 122 2.26 -0.68 20.87
C VAL A 122 1.62 -1.92 21.52
#